data_1839c738dcf419ce8e7e41a956636777
#
_entry.id   1839c738dcf419ce8e7e41a956636777
#
_cell.length_a   1.000
_cell.length_b   1.000
_cell.length_c   1.000
_cell.angle_alpha   90.00
_cell.angle_beta   90.00
_cell.angle_gamma   90.00
#
_symmetry.space_group_name_H-M   'P 1'
#
loop_
_entity.id
_entity.type
_entity.pdbx_description
1 polymer ?
#
loop_
_entity_poly.entity_id
_entity_poly.type
_entity_poly.pdbx_seq_one_letter_code
_entity_poly.pdbx_strand_id
1 'polypeptide(L)'
;MFAGDSKVLVVTVRDGAGAVVNITGATLTWEAARSTEETTVISKESGDGISITNPTGGVFEVTLDEADTDDLQGLYYHEAELTQAGDTFTVLTGSLVIERTLIRAA
;
A
#
# COMPACT_ATOMS: atom_id res chain seq x y z
N MET A 1 -2.25 -9.08 9.02
CA MET A 1 -1.00 -9.81 8.75
C MET A 1 -0.18 -9.97 10.03
N PHE A 2 0.74 -10.89 10.05
CA PHE A 2 1.66 -11.03 11.18
C PHE A 2 2.95 -10.25 10.96
N ALA A 3 3.46 -9.66 12.03
CA ALA A 3 4.74 -8.94 12.00
C ALA A 3 5.86 -9.89 11.54
N GLY A 4 6.73 -9.41 10.68
CA GLY A 4 7.83 -10.19 10.13
C GLY A 4 7.47 -11.08 8.96
N ASP A 5 6.19 -11.17 8.57
CA ASP A 5 5.79 -11.88 7.36
C ASP A 5 5.92 -10.96 6.15
N SER A 6 6.22 -11.56 5.00
CA SER A 6 6.11 -10.84 3.73
C SER A 6 4.67 -10.91 3.23
N LYS A 7 4.22 -9.87 2.53
CA LYS A 7 2.87 -9.78 2.01
C LYS A 7 2.83 -8.92 0.77
N VAL A 8 1.98 -9.30 -0.18
CA VAL A 8 1.68 -8.47 -1.35
C VAL A 8 0.23 -8.00 -1.26
N LEU A 9 0.04 -6.69 -1.32
CA LEU A 9 -1.28 -6.08 -1.39
C LEU A 9 -1.60 -5.81 -2.86
N VAL A 10 -2.67 -6.42 -3.36
CA VAL A 10 -3.12 -6.22 -4.74
C VAL A 10 -4.26 -5.23 -4.74
N VAL A 11 -4.12 -4.15 -5.49
CA VAL A 11 -5.11 -3.06 -5.53
C VAL A 11 -5.57 -2.83 -6.97
N THR A 12 -6.89 -2.77 -7.16
CA THR A 12 -7.51 -2.39 -8.42
C THR A 12 -8.13 -1.01 -8.26
N VAL A 13 -7.71 -0.06 -9.11
CA VAL A 13 -8.24 1.29 -9.10
C VAL A 13 -9.53 1.34 -9.90
N ARG A 14 -10.61 1.81 -9.26
CA ARG A 14 -11.92 1.94 -9.88
C ARG A 14 -12.45 3.36 -9.70
N ASP A 15 -13.24 3.82 -10.67
CA ASP A 15 -13.91 5.12 -10.56
C ASP A 15 -15.20 5.03 -9.74
N GLY A 16 -15.90 6.14 -9.59
CA GLY A 16 -17.15 6.21 -8.82
C GLY A 16 -18.28 5.35 -9.38
N ALA A 17 -18.20 4.93 -10.64
CA ALA A 17 -19.15 4.04 -11.29
C ALA A 17 -18.75 2.56 -11.21
N GLY A 18 -17.60 2.27 -10.60
CA GLY A 18 -17.08 0.91 -10.44
C GLY A 18 -16.28 0.40 -11.63
N ALA A 19 -16.02 1.22 -12.64
CA ALA A 19 -15.20 0.84 -13.78
C ALA A 19 -13.71 0.95 -13.45
N VAL A 20 -12.90 0.02 -14.00
CA VAL A 20 -11.45 0.10 -13.80
C VAL A 20 -10.87 1.33 -14.50
N VAL A 21 -9.85 1.90 -13.90
CA VAL A 21 -9.16 3.10 -14.40
C VAL A 21 -7.84 2.69 -15.03
N ASN A 22 -7.56 3.18 -16.23
CA ASN A 22 -6.26 2.98 -16.87
C ASN A 22 -5.22 3.83 -16.15
N ILE A 23 -4.23 3.19 -15.54
CA ILE A 23 -3.18 3.83 -14.75
C ILE A 23 -1.82 3.80 -15.46
N THR A 24 -1.80 3.64 -16.77
CA THR A 24 -0.56 3.66 -17.56
C THR A 24 0.17 4.97 -17.34
N GLY A 25 1.44 4.91 -16.96
CA GLY A 25 2.27 6.08 -16.71
C GLY A 25 2.03 6.79 -15.38
N ALA A 26 1.14 6.27 -14.54
CA ALA A 26 0.89 6.85 -13.22
C ALA A 26 2.04 6.57 -12.26
N THR A 27 2.21 7.46 -11.28
CA THR A 27 3.05 7.21 -10.11
C THR A 27 2.18 6.93 -8.90
N LEU A 28 2.64 6.03 -8.05
CA LEU A 28 1.91 5.59 -6.88
C LEU A 28 2.77 5.72 -5.63
N THR A 29 2.13 6.11 -4.53
CA THR A 29 2.72 6.16 -3.20
C THR A 29 1.80 5.46 -2.23
N TRP A 30 2.33 4.60 -1.38
CA TRP A 30 1.58 3.92 -0.33
C TRP A 30 2.27 4.15 1.01
N GLU A 31 1.51 4.50 2.02
CA GLU A 31 2.03 4.75 3.35
C GLU A 31 1.13 4.15 4.41
N ALA A 32 1.73 3.76 5.53
CA ALA A 32 1.02 3.31 6.71
C ALA A 32 1.54 4.05 7.93
N ALA A 33 0.63 4.41 8.83
CA ALA A 33 0.91 5.09 10.08
C ALA A 33 -0.15 4.70 11.11
N ARG A 34 0.06 5.04 12.37
CA ARG A 34 -0.93 4.77 13.40
C ARG A 34 -2.20 5.61 13.20
N SER A 35 -2.06 6.80 12.67
CA SER A 35 -3.17 7.66 12.28
C SER A 35 -2.72 8.63 11.18
N THR A 36 -3.65 9.37 10.61
CA THR A 36 -3.36 10.36 9.57
C THR A 36 -2.52 11.53 10.08
N GLU A 37 -2.40 11.69 11.40
CA GLU A 37 -1.65 12.77 12.03
C GLU A 37 -0.29 12.35 12.55
N GLU A 38 0.03 11.06 12.50
CA GLU A 38 1.29 10.52 13.01
C GLU A 38 2.30 10.27 11.89
N THR A 39 3.56 10.11 12.31
CA THR A 39 4.65 9.84 11.38
C THR A 39 4.42 8.49 10.67
N THR A 40 4.65 8.48 9.38
CA THR A 40 4.63 7.27 8.55
C THR A 40 5.63 6.24 9.08
N VAL A 41 5.17 5.01 9.26
CA VAL A 41 6.02 3.89 9.70
C VAL A 41 6.45 2.99 8.55
N ILE A 42 5.67 2.93 7.47
CA ILE A 42 6.02 2.20 6.24
C ILE A 42 5.69 3.10 5.06
N SER A 43 6.63 3.22 4.13
CA SER A 43 6.42 4.00 2.90
C SER A 43 6.92 3.22 1.70
N LYS A 44 6.10 3.15 0.66
CA LYS A 44 6.44 2.53 -0.61
C LYS A 44 6.06 3.45 -1.76
N GLU A 45 6.76 3.32 -2.88
CA GLU A 45 6.47 4.12 -4.07
C GLU A 45 6.73 3.32 -5.34
N SER A 46 6.29 3.84 -6.48
CA SER A 46 6.51 3.22 -7.78
C SER A 46 8.00 3.00 -8.02
N GLY A 47 8.37 1.75 -8.32
CA GLY A 47 9.77 1.35 -8.51
C GLY A 47 10.49 1.00 -7.22
N ASP A 48 9.88 1.23 -6.06
CA ASP A 48 10.45 0.91 -4.75
C ASP A 48 9.35 0.38 -3.83
N GLY A 49 8.97 -0.86 -4.05
CA GLY A 49 7.94 -1.58 -3.31
C GLY A 49 6.57 -1.57 -3.98
N ILE A 50 6.33 -0.73 -4.97
CA ILE A 50 5.08 -0.72 -5.75
C ILE A 50 5.37 -1.03 -7.21
N SER A 51 4.60 -1.96 -7.77
CA SER A 51 4.69 -2.37 -9.16
C SER A 51 3.31 -2.30 -9.81
N ILE A 52 3.21 -1.66 -10.97
CA ILE A 52 1.99 -1.68 -11.76
C ILE A 52 2.00 -2.94 -12.59
N THR A 53 1.12 -3.89 -12.27
CA THR A 53 1.11 -5.22 -12.89
C THR A 53 0.14 -5.33 -14.06
N ASN A 54 -0.92 -4.51 -14.06
CA ASN A 54 -1.86 -4.43 -15.17
C ASN A 54 -2.31 -2.97 -15.34
N PRO A 55 -1.55 -2.15 -16.08
CA PRO A 55 -1.84 -0.72 -16.18
C PRO A 55 -3.20 -0.40 -16.79
N THR A 56 -3.60 -1.08 -17.85
CA THR A 56 -4.90 -0.82 -18.49
C THR A 56 -6.07 -1.30 -17.65
N GLY A 57 -5.87 -2.33 -16.83
CA GLY A 57 -6.86 -2.83 -15.88
C GLY A 57 -6.84 -2.15 -14.52
N GLY A 58 -5.96 -1.18 -14.32
CA GLY A 58 -5.88 -0.42 -13.08
C GLY A 58 -5.29 -1.17 -11.90
N VAL A 59 -4.46 -2.18 -12.12
CA VAL A 59 -3.95 -3.03 -11.04
C VAL A 59 -2.50 -2.69 -10.71
N PHE A 60 -2.26 -2.49 -9.42
CA PHE A 60 -0.90 -2.39 -8.88
C PHE A 60 -0.75 -3.25 -7.63
N GLU A 61 0.50 -3.52 -7.26
CA GLU A 61 0.84 -4.32 -6.10
C GLU A 61 1.80 -3.57 -5.19
N VAL A 62 1.56 -3.66 -3.88
CA VAL A 62 2.46 -3.14 -2.86
C VAL A 62 3.09 -4.35 -2.17
N THR A 63 4.40 -4.44 -2.21
CA THR A 63 5.15 -5.54 -1.58
C THR A 63 5.67 -5.10 -0.22
N LEU A 64 5.27 -5.82 0.83
CA LEU A 64 5.77 -5.64 2.18
C LEU A 64 6.74 -6.78 2.48
N ASP A 65 7.98 -6.41 2.80
CA ASP A 65 9.02 -7.35 3.17
C ASP A 65 8.96 -7.64 4.67
N GLU A 66 9.63 -8.69 5.10
CA GLU A 66 9.73 -9.06 6.52
C GLU A 66 10.17 -7.88 7.39
N ALA A 67 11.18 -7.15 6.95
CA ALA A 67 11.73 -6.02 7.70
C ALA A 67 10.75 -4.85 7.85
N ASP A 68 9.76 -4.72 6.98
CA ASP A 68 8.80 -3.61 7.02
C ASP A 68 7.91 -3.66 8.27
N THR A 69 7.58 -4.87 8.74
CA THR A 69 6.62 -5.06 9.83
C THR A 69 7.24 -5.70 11.08
N ASP A 70 8.52 -6.03 11.04
CA ASP A 70 9.19 -6.82 12.08
C ASP A 70 9.04 -6.24 13.49
N ASP A 71 9.11 -4.92 13.62
CA ASP A 71 8.99 -4.20 14.88
C ASP A 71 7.60 -3.58 15.11
N LEU A 72 6.63 -3.89 14.24
CA LEU A 72 5.31 -3.27 14.30
C LEU A 72 4.28 -4.21 14.92
N GLN A 73 3.32 -3.63 15.62
CA GLN A 73 2.22 -4.36 16.22
C GLN A 73 1.03 -3.43 16.42
N GLY A 74 -0.16 -3.91 16.11
CA GLY A 74 -1.41 -3.22 16.38
C GLY A 74 -2.13 -2.74 15.13
N LEU A 75 -2.97 -1.74 15.32
CA LEU A 75 -3.80 -1.18 14.27
C LEU A 75 -3.10 0.02 13.64
N TYR A 76 -3.06 0.02 12.32
CA TYR A 76 -2.50 1.11 11.51
C TYR A 76 -3.52 1.56 10.49
N TYR A 77 -3.41 2.80 10.07
CA TYR A 77 -4.12 3.35 8.92
C TYR A 77 -3.19 3.30 7.72
N HIS A 78 -3.70 2.90 6.56
CA HIS A 78 -2.92 2.93 5.33
C HIS A 78 -3.66 3.64 4.21
N GLU A 79 -2.89 4.20 3.29
CA GLU A 79 -3.40 5.03 2.23
C GLU A 79 -2.51 4.92 1.01
N ALA A 80 -3.11 4.93 -0.18
CA ALA A 80 -2.36 5.02 -1.42
C ALA A 80 -2.86 6.20 -2.25
N GLU A 81 -1.91 6.92 -2.84
CA GLU A 81 -2.18 8.03 -3.76
C GLU A 81 -1.64 7.70 -5.14
N LEU A 82 -2.39 8.11 -6.14
CA LEU A 82 -2.03 7.98 -7.55
C LEU A 82 -1.90 9.36 -8.16
N THR A 83 -0.78 9.62 -8.83
CA THR A 83 -0.56 10.85 -9.59
C THR A 83 -0.47 10.51 -11.07
N GLN A 84 -1.31 11.14 -11.87
CA GLN A 84 -1.37 10.93 -13.31
C GLN A 84 -1.77 12.22 -14.01
N ALA A 85 -1.02 12.59 -15.05
CA ALA A 85 -1.30 13.78 -15.84
C ALA A 85 -1.39 15.08 -15.01
N GLY A 86 -0.64 15.15 -13.91
CA GLY A 86 -0.60 16.32 -13.03
C GLY A 86 -1.64 16.34 -11.92
N ASP A 87 -2.55 15.36 -11.90
CA ASP A 87 -3.59 15.23 -10.87
C ASP A 87 -3.21 14.13 -9.89
N THR A 88 -3.56 14.35 -8.61
CA THR A 88 -3.32 13.38 -7.54
C THR A 88 -4.65 12.95 -6.92
N PHE A 89 -4.82 11.64 -6.78
CA PHE A 89 -6.04 11.04 -6.22
C PHE A 89 -5.69 10.05 -5.13
N THR A 90 -6.50 10.02 -4.06
CA THR A 90 -6.45 8.94 -3.08
C THR A 90 -7.25 7.76 -3.64
N VAL A 91 -6.58 6.61 -3.79
CA VAL A 91 -7.17 5.42 -4.43
C VAL A 91 -7.38 4.25 -3.48
N LEU A 92 -6.85 4.36 -2.26
CA LEU A 92 -6.99 3.34 -1.23
C LEU A 92 -6.92 3.98 0.14
N THR A 93 -7.85 3.64 1.01
CA THR A 93 -7.77 3.95 2.44
C THR A 93 -8.25 2.75 3.22
N GLY A 94 -7.77 2.58 4.44
CA GLY A 94 -8.24 1.50 5.26
C GLY A 94 -7.40 1.26 6.51
N SER A 95 -7.76 0.20 7.21
CA SER A 95 -7.06 -0.24 8.40
C SER A 95 -6.17 -1.43 8.07
N LEU A 96 -4.97 -1.43 8.63
CA LEU A 96 -4.03 -2.53 8.54
C LEU A 96 -3.74 -3.01 9.96
N VAL A 97 -4.04 -4.28 10.23
CA VAL A 97 -3.74 -4.89 11.52
C VAL A 97 -2.48 -5.71 11.38
N ILE A 98 -1.48 -5.42 12.22
CA ILE A 98 -0.24 -6.18 12.29
C ILE A 98 -0.22 -6.93 13.61
N GLU A 99 -0.27 -8.24 13.55
CA GLU A 99 -0.33 -9.10 14.72
C GLU A 99 1.06 -9.58 15.10
N ARG A 100 1.28 -9.66 16.41
CA ARG A 100 2.54 -10.18 16.92
C ARG A 100 2.56 -11.70 16.78
N THR A 101 3.63 -12.23 16.23
CA THR A 101 3.82 -13.67 16.13
C THR A 101 4.67 -14.20 17.28
N LEU A 102 4.49 -15.46 17.63
CA LEU A 102 5.31 -16.15 18.62
C LEU A 102 6.73 -16.39 18.08
N ILE A 103 6.84 -16.69 16.79
CA ILE A 103 8.12 -16.87 16.09
C ILE A 103 8.41 -15.57 15.35
N ARG A 104 9.52 -14.94 15.68
CA ARG A 104 9.90 -13.64 15.10
C ARG A 104 11.06 -13.80 14.17
N ALA A 105 11.09 -12.95 13.13
CA ALA A 105 12.27 -12.81 12.29
C ALA A 105 13.44 -12.32 13.13
N ALA A 106 14.59 -12.89 12.90
CA ALA A 106 15.78 -12.56 13.66
C ALA A 106 16.38 -11.25 13.18
#